data_ea0c9d50594f0a14bbb3894a8dcc9490
#
_entry.id   ea0c9d50594f0a14bbb3894a8dcc9490
#
_cell.length_a   1.000
_cell.length_b   1.000
_cell.length_c   1.000
_cell.angle_alpha   90.00
_cell.angle_beta   90.00
_cell.angle_gamma   90.00
#
_symmetry.space_group_name_H-M   'P 1'
#
loop_
_entity.id
_entity.type
_entity.pdbx_description
1 polymer ?
#
loop_
_entity_poly.entity_id
_entity_poly.type
_entity_poly.pdbx_seq_one_letter_code
_entity_poly.pdbx_strand_id
1 'polypeptide(L)'
;MAAELGIDMFDECSFIPNQLMYWPTCPSNGEYICEFFDGKPLDPDAILAAHPNWRDCALLPTTSRESKVNKPSQKQQEDPLSKTGVVGAFCRTYSITGAIEAFLSDVYAPSVVEGRYDYIRGESSAGLVLYDDVFAYSHHATDPAYGKLLNAFDLVRTHKFGDKDEKKSFAAMMDFAVKDEAVSALLLREKQSAAAEEFDDWTQGLQRDRSGAIQ
;
A
#
# COMPACT_ATOMS: atom_id res chain seq x y z
N MET A 1 27.15 -9.26 -5.88
CA MET A 1 27.18 -10.66 -6.38
C MET A 1 26.78 -10.73 -7.86
N ALA A 2 25.52 -10.52 -8.25
CA ALA A 2 25.13 -10.56 -9.67
C ALA A 2 25.94 -9.60 -10.55
N ALA A 3 26.08 -8.33 -10.14
CA ALA A 3 26.89 -7.34 -10.83
C ALA A 3 28.39 -7.68 -10.91
N GLU A 4 28.94 -8.28 -9.89
CA GLU A 4 30.36 -8.72 -9.84
C GLU A 4 30.61 -9.92 -10.74
N LEU A 5 29.62 -10.79 -10.89
CA LEU A 5 29.69 -11.96 -11.77
C LEU A 5 29.30 -11.63 -13.22
N GLY A 6 28.78 -10.43 -13.47
CA GLY A 6 28.27 -10.04 -14.80
C GLY A 6 27.04 -10.83 -15.24
N ILE A 7 26.31 -11.43 -14.29
CA ILE A 7 25.12 -12.24 -14.57
C ILE A 7 23.89 -11.39 -14.29
N ASP A 8 23.17 -11.05 -15.34
CA ASP A 8 21.97 -10.18 -15.26
C ASP A 8 20.66 -10.96 -15.02
N MET A 9 20.71 -12.29 -15.14
CA MET A 9 19.55 -13.18 -15.06
C MET A 9 19.59 -14.06 -13.81
N PHE A 10 19.78 -13.44 -12.63
CA PHE A 10 19.66 -14.15 -11.36
C PHE A 10 18.17 -14.33 -10.98
N ASP A 11 17.83 -15.51 -10.48
CA ASP A 11 16.51 -15.73 -9.87
C ASP A 11 16.51 -15.18 -8.45
N GLU A 12 15.87 -14.04 -8.28
CA GLU A 12 15.78 -13.31 -7.02
C GLU A 12 15.03 -14.09 -5.94
N CYS A 13 14.09 -14.94 -6.34
CA CYS A 13 13.34 -15.79 -5.42
C CYS A 13 14.25 -16.75 -4.64
N SER A 14 15.40 -17.13 -5.22
CA SER A 14 16.39 -18.01 -4.57
C SER A 14 17.03 -17.40 -3.33
N PHE A 15 16.92 -16.08 -3.12
CA PHE A 15 17.47 -15.38 -1.97
C PHE A 15 16.46 -15.12 -0.85
N ILE A 16 15.21 -15.53 -1.03
CA ILE A 16 14.18 -15.42 0.00
C ILE A 16 14.38 -16.55 1.02
N PRO A 17 14.63 -16.30 2.31
CA PRO A 17 15.02 -17.30 3.30
C PRO A 17 14.03 -18.46 3.47
N ASN A 18 12.76 -18.24 3.21
CA ASN A 18 11.68 -19.23 3.32
C ASN A 18 11.19 -19.76 1.97
N GLN A 19 11.95 -19.52 0.88
CA GLN A 19 11.62 -20.03 -0.43
C GLN A 19 11.75 -21.55 -0.47
N LEU A 20 10.69 -22.22 -0.92
CA LEU A 20 10.74 -23.65 -1.19
C LEU A 20 11.61 -23.89 -2.44
N MET A 21 12.57 -24.78 -2.29
CA MET A 21 13.42 -25.22 -3.40
C MET A 21 13.15 -26.71 -3.64
N TYR A 22 12.90 -27.05 -4.89
CA TYR A 22 12.75 -28.45 -5.29
C TYR A 22 14.13 -29.10 -5.48
N TRP A 23 14.20 -30.39 -5.20
CA TRP A 23 15.37 -31.15 -5.56
C TRP A 23 15.58 -31.11 -7.08
N PRO A 24 16.84 -31.02 -7.55
CA PRO A 24 17.13 -31.09 -8.97
C PRO A 24 16.55 -32.38 -9.55
N THR A 25 15.74 -32.26 -10.59
CA THR A 25 15.12 -33.38 -11.28
C THR A 25 15.31 -33.23 -12.78
N CYS A 26 15.44 -34.34 -13.48
CA CYS A 26 15.39 -34.34 -14.93
C CYS A 26 14.30 -35.31 -15.44
N PRO A 27 13.74 -35.11 -16.64
CA PRO A 27 12.83 -36.05 -17.27
C PRO A 27 13.49 -37.42 -17.41
N SER A 28 12.69 -38.51 -17.43
CA SER A 28 13.20 -39.87 -17.56
C SER A 28 14.04 -40.13 -18.83
N ASN A 29 13.85 -39.30 -19.84
CA ASN A 29 14.61 -39.31 -21.10
C ASN A 29 15.68 -38.19 -21.19
N GLY A 30 15.93 -37.47 -20.09
CA GLY A 30 16.92 -36.41 -20.00
C GLY A 30 18.24 -36.91 -19.42
N GLU A 31 19.32 -36.19 -19.69
CA GLU A 31 20.62 -36.42 -19.09
C GLU A 31 20.76 -35.54 -17.84
N TYR A 32 21.07 -36.17 -16.69
CA TYR A 32 21.34 -35.44 -15.44
C TYR A 32 22.85 -35.15 -15.34
N ILE A 33 23.20 -33.87 -15.47
CA ILE A 33 24.56 -33.38 -15.31
C ILE A 33 24.70 -32.72 -13.94
N CYS A 34 25.67 -33.15 -13.15
CA CYS A 34 26.01 -32.54 -11.86
C CYS A 34 27.52 -32.37 -11.79
N GLU A 35 27.98 -31.14 -11.77
CA GLU A 35 29.41 -30.84 -11.64
C GLU A 35 29.68 -30.14 -10.33
N PHE A 36 30.75 -30.53 -9.66
CA PHE A 36 31.22 -29.92 -8.41
C PHE A 36 32.49 -29.11 -8.71
N PHE A 37 32.48 -27.87 -8.30
CA PHE A 37 33.64 -26.99 -8.41
C PHE A 37 34.20 -26.69 -7.04
N ASP A 38 35.49 -26.99 -6.84
CA ASP A 38 36.19 -26.60 -5.61
C ASP A 38 36.46 -25.12 -5.62
N GLY A 39 35.82 -24.40 -4.69
CA GLY A 39 35.98 -22.94 -4.54
C GLY A 39 36.03 -22.58 -3.05
N LYS A 40 36.49 -21.37 -2.76
CA LYS A 40 36.39 -20.85 -1.40
C LYS A 40 34.91 -20.55 -1.09
N PRO A 41 34.42 -20.93 0.10
CA PRO A 41 33.10 -20.49 0.53
C PRO A 41 32.97 -18.96 0.47
N LEU A 42 31.76 -18.51 0.12
CA LEU A 42 31.45 -17.10 0.17
C LEU A 42 31.59 -16.59 1.61
N ASP A 43 32.32 -15.49 1.79
CA ASP A 43 32.42 -14.80 3.07
C ASP A 43 31.37 -13.68 3.14
N PRO A 44 30.26 -13.88 3.87
CA PRO A 44 29.19 -12.89 3.96
C PRO A 44 29.64 -11.62 4.68
N ASP A 45 30.55 -11.71 5.64
CA ASP A 45 31.03 -10.56 6.41
C ASP A 45 31.90 -9.65 5.55
N ALA A 46 32.72 -10.22 4.66
CA ALA A 46 33.49 -9.47 3.70
C ALA A 46 32.60 -8.69 2.72
N ILE A 47 31.50 -9.30 2.27
CA ILE A 47 30.52 -8.65 1.38
C ILE A 47 29.80 -7.51 2.13
N LEU A 48 29.34 -7.74 3.35
CA LEU A 48 28.69 -6.71 4.15
C LEU A 48 29.63 -5.54 4.47
N ALA A 49 30.91 -5.82 4.70
CA ALA A 49 31.93 -4.78 4.92
C ALA A 49 32.13 -3.87 3.68
N ALA A 50 31.95 -4.42 2.48
CA ALA A 50 31.98 -3.65 1.23
C ALA A 50 30.77 -2.72 1.05
N HIS A 51 29.69 -2.94 1.83
CA HIS A 51 28.46 -2.15 1.80
C HIS A 51 28.17 -1.54 3.17
N PRO A 52 28.85 -0.44 3.58
CA PRO A 52 28.74 0.11 4.94
C PRO A 52 27.31 0.50 5.35
N ASN A 53 26.47 0.81 4.39
CA ASN A 53 25.05 1.13 4.59
C ASN A 53 24.12 -0.01 4.15
N TRP A 54 24.51 -1.26 4.31
CA TRP A 54 23.75 -2.42 3.85
C TRP A 54 22.30 -2.52 4.43
N ARG A 55 22.01 -1.79 5.51
CA ARG A 55 20.64 -1.69 6.07
C ARG A 55 19.74 -0.76 5.26
N ASP A 56 20.32 0.11 4.45
CA ASP A 56 19.57 0.93 3.50
C ASP A 56 19.48 0.18 2.17
N CYS A 57 18.40 -0.54 2.00
CA CYS A 57 18.18 -1.37 0.80
C CYS A 57 18.15 -0.55 -0.50
N ALA A 58 17.90 0.75 -0.43
CA ALA A 58 17.91 1.62 -1.61
C ALA A 58 19.31 1.81 -2.21
N LEU A 59 20.36 1.60 -1.42
CA LEU A 59 21.75 1.75 -1.83
C LEU A 59 22.38 0.43 -2.35
N LEU A 60 21.68 -0.69 -2.20
CA LEU A 60 22.17 -1.97 -2.68
C LEU A 60 21.98 -2.08 -4.20
N PRO A 61 22.95 -2.70 -4.91
CA PRO A 61 22.78 -2.95 -6.34
C PRO A 61 21.62 -3.93 -6.56
N THR A 62 20.74 -3.59 -7.48
CA THR A 62 19.59 -4.41 -7.88
C THR A 62 19.82 -5.04 -9.25
N THR A 63 19.15 -6.15 -9.55
CA THR A 63 19.19 -6.75 -10.88
C THR A 63 18.31 -5.96 -11.85
N SER A 64 18.56 -6.10 -13.15
CA SER A 64 17.74 -5.45 -14.18
C SER A 64 16.28 -5.93 -14.15
N ARG A 65 16.06 -7.14 -13.67
CA ARG A 65 14.73 -7.73 -13.50
C ARG A 65 13.98 -7.07 -12.33
N GLU A 66 14.65 -6.91 -11.20
CA GLU A 66 14.11 -6.22 -10.03
C GLU A 66 13.78 -4.76 -10.36
N SER A 67 14.63 -4.06 -11.09
CA SER A 67 14.36 -2.69 -11.52
C SER A 67 13.14 -2.57 -12.45
N LYS A 68 12.74 -3.65 -13.13
CA LYS A 68 11.50 -3.71 -13.93
C LYS A 68 10.27 -4.03 -13.07
N VAL A 69 10.44 -4.87 -12.04
CA VAL A 69 9.37 -5.26 -11.09
C VAL A 69 9.14 -4.14 -10.08
N ASN A 70 10.22 -3.53 -9.60
CA ASN A 70 10.19 -2.43 -8.63
C ASN A 70 10.07 -1.04 -9.25
N LYS A 71 9.79 -0.92 -10.56
CA LYS A 71 9.20 0.34 -10.99
C LYS A 71 7.92 0.49 -10.18
N PRO A 72 7.87 1.46 -9.26
CA PRO A 72 6.63 1.72 -8.56
C PRO A 72 5.63 2.23 -9.58
N SER A 73 4.85 1.33 -10.14
CA SER A 73 3.53 1.72 -10.65
C SER A 73 2.59 2.03 -9.49
N GLN A 74 3.04 1.78 -8.27
CA GLN A 74 2.54 2.44 -7.09
C GLN A 74 3.14 3.86 -7.10
N LYS A 75 2.41 4.82 -7.70
CA LYS A 75 2.39 6.16 -7.14
C LYS A 75 2.36 5.93 -5.63
N GLN A 76 3.40 6.38 -4.91
CA GLN A 76 3.31 6.43 -3.45
C GLN A 76 1.94 7.02 -3.18
N GLN A 77 1.03 6.22 -2.65
CA GLN A 77 -0.28 6.76 -2.32
C GLN A 77 0.04 7.80 -1.26
N GLU A 78 -0.25 9.06 -1.60
CA GLU A 78 -0.22 10.13 -0.62
C GLU A 78 -1.02 9.68 0.59
N ASP A 79 -0.57 10.04 1.77
CA ASP A 79 -1.29 9.73 3.01
C ASP A 79 -2.77 10.12 2.85
N PRO A 80 -3.70 9.15 2.88
CA PRO A 80 -5.12 9.42 2.67
C PRO A 80 -5.70 10.31 3.77
N LEU A 81 -5.07 10.38 4.94
CA LEU A 81 -5.50 11.22 6.05
C LEU A 81 -5.19 12.71 5.79
N SER A 82 -4.15 13.01 5.00
CA SER A 82 -3.79 14.36 4.61
C SER A 82 -4.60 14.89 3.42
N LYS A 83 -5.33 14.04 2.70
CA LYS A 83 -6.14 14.44 1.55
C LYS A 83 -7.31 15.33 1.97
N THR A 84 -7.54 16.38 1.20
CA THR A 84 -8.73 17.24 1.34
C THR A 84 -9.96 16.63 0.66
N GLY A 85 -11.14 17.12 1.01
CA GLY A 85 -12.40 16.69 0.40
C GLY A 85 -12.90 15.34 0.88
N VAL A 86 -13.83 14.75 0.11
CA VAL A 86 -14.62 13.58 0.52
C VAL A 86 -13.76 12.35 0.80
N VAL A 87 -12.75 12.09 -0.02
CA VAL A 87 -11.85 10.93 0.15
C VAL A 87 -11.10 11.02 1.48
N GLY A 88 -10.49 12.19 1.77
CA GLY A 88 -9.78 12.40 3.01
C GLY A 88 -10.71 12.36 4.24
N ALA A 89 -11.87 13.01 4.15
CA ALA A 89 -12.87 12.99 5.22
C ALA A 89 -13.35 11.56 5.51
N PHE A 90 -13.59 10.75 4.49
CA PHE A 90 -13.95 9.35 4.67
C PHE A 90 -12.85 8.56 5.39
N CYS A 91 -11.58 8.71 4.97
CA CYS A 91 -10.44 8.02 5.59
C CYS A 91 -10.13 8.52 7.01
N ARG A 92 -10.43 9.76 7.35
CA ARG A 92 -10.34 10.28 8.72
C ARG A 92 -11.50 9.84 9.61
N THR A 93 -12.67 9.59 9.02
CA THR A 93 -13.85 9.09 9.72
C THR A 93 -13.74 7.59 9.99
N TYR A 94 -13.27 6.84 9.01
CA TYR A 94 -13.16 5.38 9.06
C TYR A 94 -11.73 4.94 8.80
N SER A 95 -11.12 4.29 9.81
CA SER A 95 -9.93 3.49 9.61
C SER A 95 -10.25 2.27 8.74
N ILE A 96 -9.25 1.49 8.32
CA ILE A 96 -9.53 0.24 7.57
C ILE A 96 -10.41 -0.69 8.38
N THR A 97 -10.09 -0.90 9.66
CA THR A 97 -10.90 -1.74 10.57
C THR A 97 -12.33 -1.21 10.67
N GLY A 98 -12.49 0.09 10.94
CA GLY A 98 -13.81 0.71 11.02
C GLY A 98 -14.61 0.63 9.72
N ALA A 99 -13.96 0.75 8.57
CA ALA A 99 -14.60 0.61 7.26
C ALA A 99 -15.03 -0.84 6.98
N ILE A 100 -14.23 -1.82 7.40
CA ILE A 100 -14.60 -3.24 7.29
C ILE A 100 -15.81 -3.53 8.17
N GLU A 101 -15.81 -3.12 9.42
CA GLU A 101 -16.91 -3.33 10.36
C GLU A 101 -18.22 -2.68 9.90
N ALA A 102 -18.14 -1.44 9.44
CA ALA A 102 -19.32 -0.68 9.03
C ALA A 102 -19.89 -1.11 7.67
N PHE A 103 -19.04 -1.47 6.71
CA PHE A 103 -19.46 -1.59 5.32
C PHE A 103 -19.11 -2.91 4.64
N LEU A 104 -18.18 -3.71 5.17
CA LEU A 104 -17.62 -4.90 4.54
C LEU A 104 -17.59 -6.11 5.48
N SER A 105 -18.43 -6.13 6.51
CA SER A 105 -18.54 -7.24 7.47
C SER A 105 -19.02 -8.57 6.84
N ASP A 106 -19.63 -8.50 5.67
CA ASP A 106 -20.01 -9.66 4.83
C ASP A 106 -18.90 -10.10 3.84
N VAL A 107 -17.82 -9.33 3.76
CA VAL A 107 -16.68 -9.56 2.86
C VAL A 107 -15.45 -10.05 3.62
N TYR A 108 -15.16 -9.45 4.77
CA TYR A 108 -14.00 -9.75 5.58
C TYR A 108 -14.37 -10.11 7.01
N ALA A 109 -13.69 -11.12 7.55
CA ALA A 109 -13.77 -11.50 8.95
C ALA A 109 -12.38 -11.35 9.61
N PRO A 110 -12.31 -11.00 10.93
CA PRO A 110 -11.05 -10.99 11.65
C PRO A 110 -10.37 -12.36 11.56
N SER A 111 -9.07 -12.38 11.25
CA SER A 111 -8.29 -13.60 11.22
C SER A 111 -7.76 -13.98 12.60
N VAL A 112 -7.27 -15.21 12.75
CA VAL A 112 -6.53 -15.67 13.95
C VAL A 112 -5.23 -14.88 14.14
N VAL A 113 -4.68 -14.32 13.05
CA VAL A 113 -3.46 -13.51 13.07
C VAL A 113 -3.84 -12.05 13.28
N GLU A 114 -3.31 -11.45 14.33
CA GLU A 114 -3.52 -10.03 14.63
C GLU A 114 -3.10 -9.12 13.46
N GLY A 115 -3.90 -8.08 13.20
CA GLY A 115 -3.67 -7.15 12.09
C GLY A 115 -3.98 -7.74 10.71
N ARG A 116 -4.67 -8.89 10.64
CA ARG A 116 -5.08 -9.52 9.39
C ARG A 116 -6.54 -9.88 9.37
N TYR A 117 -7.09 -9.95 8.16
CA TYR A 117 -8.46 -10.36 7.91
C TYR A 117 -8.52 -11.48 6.89
N ASP A 118 -9.54 -12.31 7.02
CA ASP A 118 -9.88 -13.39 6.10
C ASP A 118 -10.90 -12.87 5.08
N TYR A 119 -10.66 -13.14 3.81
CA TYR A 119 -11.68 -12.92 2.78
C TYR A 119 -12.68 -14.05 2.84
N ILE A 120 -13.94 -13.76 3.24
CA ILE A 120 -14.97 -14.77 3.57
C ILE A 120 -15.26 -15.72 2.40
N ARG A 121 -15.15 -15.21 1.16
CA ARG A 121 -15.40 -16.03 -0.05
C ARG A 121 -14.15 -16.72 -0.56
N GLY A 122 -13.05 -16.63 0.17
CA GLY A 122 -11.77 -17.23 -0.19
C GLY A 122 -11.51 -18.54 0.54
N GLU A 123 -10.51 -19.28 0.05
CA GLU A 123 -10.11 -20.56 0.63
C GLU A 123 -8.92 -20.43 1.61
N SER A 124 -8.21 -19.29 1.60
CA SER A 124 -7.05 -19.05 2.44
C SER A 124 -7.35 -18.04 3.54
N SER A 125 -6.70 -18.22 4.70
CA SER A 125 -6.81 -17.32 5.86
C SER A 125 -5.73 -16.25 5.87
N ALA A 126 -5.97 -15.16 6.61
CA ALA A 126 -5.02 -14.07 6.87
C ALA A 126 -4.51 -13.35 5.60
N GLY A 127 -5.31 -13.34 4.53
CA GLY A 127 -4.90 -12.82 3.24
C GLY A 127 -4.91 -11.29 3.12
N LEU A 128 -5.75 -10.60 3.87
CA LEU A 128 -5.75 -9.14 3.93
C LEU A 128 -4.86 -8.68 5.08
N VAL A 129 -3.83 -7.90 4.77
CA VAL A 129 -2.87 -7.34 5.73
C VAL A 129 -3.16 -5.86 5.92
N LEU A 130 -3.21 -5.41 7.17
CA LEU A 130 -3.38 -4.00 7.51
C LEU A 130 -2.03 -3.35 7.81
N TYR A 131 -1.86 -2.10 7.37
CA TYR A 131 -0.70 -1.26 7.63
C TYR A 131 -1.16 0.00 8.35
N ASP A 132 -0.82 0.11 9.63
CA ASP A 132 -1.15 1.24 10.52
C ASP A 132 -2.65 1.59 10.54
N ASP A 133 -3.51 0.64 10.19
CA ASP A 133 -4.97 0.81 10.03
C ASP A 133 -5.40 1.92 9.04
N VAL A 134 -4.44 2.36 8.20
CA VAL A 134 -4.60 3.38 7.15
C VAL A 134 -4.67 2.75 5.77
N PHE A 135 -3.93 1.68 5.56
CA PHE A 135 -3.91 0.93 4.32
C PHE A 135 -4.17 -0.56 4.53
N ALA A 136 -4.74 -1.18 3.51
CA ALA A 136 -4.92 -2.62 3.42
C ALA A 136 -4.33 -3.15 2.12
N TYR A 137 -3.73 -4.34 2.17
CA TYR A 137 -3.23 -5.05 0.99
C TYR A 137 -3.71 -6.50 1.02
N SER A 138 -4.37 -6.93 -0.06
CA SER A 138 -4.85 -8.30 -0.19
C SER A 138 -3.89 -9.17 -0.99
N HIS A 139 -3.48 -10.28 -0.38
CA HIS A 139 -2.73 -11.37 -1.01
C HIS A 139 -3.64 -12.46 -1.58
N HIS A 140 -4.95 -12.34 -1.41
CA HIS A 140 -5.91 -13.35 -1.80
C HIS A 140 -6.29 -13.21 -3.28
N ALA A 141 -5.89 -14.16 -4.13
CA ALA A 141 -6.03 -14.05 -5.59
C ALA A 141 -7.48 -13.88 -6.09
N THR A 142 -8.48 -14.36 -5.33
CA THR A 142 -9.91 -14.24 -5.70
C THR A 142 -10.57 -12.98 -5.14
N ASP A 143 -9.86 -12.23 -4.29
CA ASP A 143 -10.33 -10.97 -3.75
C ASP A 143 -10.25 -9.85 -4.82
N PRO A 144 -11.29 -9.06 -5.06
CA PRO A 144 -11.23 -7.88 -5.93
C PRO A 144 -10.14 -6.87 -5.54
N ALA A 145 -9.73 -6.83 -4.28
CA ALA A 145 -8.65 -6.01 -3.76
C ALA A 145 -7.23 -6.60 -3.97
N TYR A 146 -7.13 -7.79 -4.56
CA TYR A 146 -5.87 -8.51 -4.74
C TYR A 146 -4.78 -7.66 -5.39
N GLY A 147 -3.58 -7.67 -4.79
CA GLY A 147 -2.39 -7.03 -5.34
C GLY A 147 -2.41 -5.51 -5.30
N LYS A 148 -3.37 -4.89 -4.59
CA LYS A 148 -3.52 -3.44 -4.49
C LYS A 148 -3.35 -2.98 -3.06
N LEU A 149 -2.61 -1.89 -2.85
CA LEU A 149 -2.57 -1.17 -1.58
C LEU A 149 -3.72 -0.16 -1.58
N LEU A 150 -4.71 -0.36 -0.75
CA LEU A 150 -5.95 0.43 -0.73
C LEU A 150 -6.12 1.13 0.61
N ASN A 151 -6.56 2.39 0.58
CA ASN A 151 -7.08 3.09 1.75
C ASN A 151 -8.54 2.68 2.03
N ALA A 152 -9.13 3.16 3.11
CA ALA A 152 -10.50 2.80 3.51
C ALA A 152 -11.54 3.13 2.42
N PHE A 153 -11.43 4.30 1.78
CA PHE A 153 -12.35 4.72 0.71
C PHE A 153 -12.25 3.79 -0.50
N ASP A 154 -11.04 3.48 -0.97
CA ASP A 154 -10.82 2.63 -2.13
C ASP A 154 -11.15 1.16 -1.86
N LEU A 155 -10.94 0.68 -0.63
CA LEU A 155 -11.33 -0.67 -0.22
C LEU A 155 -12.86 -0.84 -0.30
N VAL A 156 -13.61 0.08 0.29
CA VAL A 156 -15.08 0.06 0.22
C VAL A 156 -15.57 0.23 -1.21
N ARG A 157 -14.95 1.13 -1.99
CA ARG A 157 -15.27 1.36 -3.41
C ARG A 157 -15.13 0.08 -4.22
N THR A 158 -14.01 -0.62 -4.07
CA THR A 158 -13.71 -1.84 -4.84
C THR A 158 -14.75 -2.92 -4.63
N HIS A 159 -15.19 -3.12 -3.38
CA HIS A 159 -16.14 -4.18 -3.05
C HIS A 159 -17.61 -3.82 -3.32
N LYS A 160 -18.02 -2.56 -3.06
CA LYS A 160 -19.42 -2.16 -3.24
C LYS A 160 -19.76 -1.75 -4.67
N PHE A 161 -18.83 -1.12 -5.38
CA PHE A 161 -19.09 -0.52 -6.70
C PHE A 161 -18.27 -1.13 -7.83
N GLY A 162 -17.38 -2.08 -7.50
CA GLY A 162 -16.55 -2.78 -8.46
C GLY A 162 -15.40 -1.93 -9.00
N ASP A 163 -14.63 -2.53 -9.92
CA ASP A 163 -13.37 -1.97 -10.42
C ASP A 163 -13.30 -1.91 -11.96
N LYS A 164 -14.34 -2.39 -12.65
CA LYS A 164 -14.35 -2.47 -14.13
C LYS A 164 -14.45 -1.11 -14.81
N ASP A 165 -15.14 -0.15 -14.18
CA ASP A 165 -15.26 1.23 -14.66
C ASP A 165 -14.91 2.17 -13.49
N GLU A 166 -13.64 2.54 -13.43
CA GLU A 166 -13.08 3.31 -12.33
C GLU A 166 -13.81 4.66 -12.13
N LYS A 167 -14.16 5.33 -13.20
CA LYS A 167 -14.85 6.64 -13.11
C LYS A 167 -16.24 6.50 -12.50
N LYS A 168 -17.01 5.49 -12.94
CA LYS A 168 -18.35 5.24 -12.41
C LYS A 168 -18.31 4.75 -10.97
N SER A 169 -17.40 3.83 -10.65
CA SER A 169 -17.26 3.33 -9.30
C SER A 169 -16.80 4.43 -8.33
N PHE A 170 -15.91 5.31 -8.77
CA PHE A 170 -15.47 6.45 -7.97
C PHE A 170 -16.63 7.44 -7.71
N ALA A 171 -17.39 7.80 -8.74
CA ALA A 171 -18.54 8.67 -8.58
C ALA A 171 -19.59 8.08 -7.63
N ALA A 172 -19.89 6.78 -7.78
CA ALA A 172 -20.83 6.09 -6.90
C ALA A 172 -20.34 6.03 -5.43
N MET A 173 -19.04 5.82 -5.23
CA MET A 173 -18.47 5.86 -3.89
C MET A 173 -18.44 7.27 -3.29
N MET A 174 -18.20 8.30 -4.09
CA MET A 174 -18.31 9.70 -3.66
C MET A 174 -19.73 10.02 -3.18
N ASP A 175 -20.74 9.64 -3.97
CA ASP A 175 -22.15 9.83 -3.60
C ASP A 175 -22.54 9.05 -2.33
N PHE A 176 -21.98 7.84 -2.16
CA PHE A 176 -22.15 7.03 -0.97
C PHE A 176 -21.54 7.71 0.26
N ALA A 177 -20.28 8.14 0.15
CA ALA A 177 -19.55 8.78 1.25
C ALA A 177 -20.18 10.11 1.70
N VAL A 178 -20.71 10.92 0.77
CA VAL A 178 -21.37 12.19 1.11
C VAL A 178 -22.72 11.97 1.82
N LYS A 179 -23.37 10.83 1.59
CA LYS A 179 -24.63 10.48 2.28
C LYS A 179 -24.42 9.95 3.70
N ASP A 180 -23.19 9.57 4.04
CA ASP A 180 -22.84 9.15 5.40
C ASP A 180 -22.84 10.36 6.34
N GLU A 181 -23.59 10.27 7.43
CA GLU A 181 -23.76 11.38 8.38
C GLU A 181 -22.46 11.80 9.05
N ALA A 182 -21.59 10.85 9.40
CA ALA A 182 -20.33 11.11 10.08
C ALA A 182 -19.34 11.81 9.14
N VAL A 183 -19.25 11.34 7.89
CA VAL A 183 -18.40 11.91 6.86
C VAL A 183 -18.88 13.32 6.49
N SER A 184 -20.19 13.51 6.32
CA SER A 184 -20.75 14.81 5.96
C SER A 184 -20.61 15.85 7.08
N ALA A 185 -20.74 15.42 8.35
CA ALA A 185 -20.51 16.28 9.51
C ALA A 185 -19.04 16.72 9.61
N LEU A 186 -18.10 15.80 9.37
CA LEU A 186 -16.67 16.12 9.33
C LEU A 186 -16.34 17.10 8.19
N LEU A 187 -16.85 16.86 6.98
CA LEU A 187 -16.66 17.75 5.85
C LEU A 187 -17.20 19.17 6.11
N LEU A 188 -18.35 19.26 6.75
CA LEU A 188 -18.92 20.56 7.12
C LEU A 188 -18.04 21.30 8.13
N ARG A 189 -17.55 20.58 9.15
CA ARG A 189 -16.64 21.14 10.16
C ARG A 189 -15.33 21.62 9.52
N GLU A 190 -14.73 20.84 8.64
CA GLU A 190 -13.48 21.21 7.96
C GLU A 190 -13.66 22.44 7.07
N LYS A 191 -14.78 22.53 6.36
CA LYS A 191 -15.10 23.72 5.56
C LYS A 191 -15.31 24.96 6.42
N GLN A 192 -15.97 24.82 7.57
CA GLN A 192 -16.17 25.92 8.50
C GLN A 192 -14.85 26.39 9.13
N SER A 193 -13.96 25.47 9.50
CA SER A 193 -12.62 25.79 10.01
C SER A 193 -11.79 26.52 8.99
N ALA A 194 -11.74 26.01 7.75
CA ALA A 194 -11.00 26.66 6.67
C ALA A 194 -11.53 28.06 6.35
N ALA A 195 -12.85 28.24 6.34
CA ALA A 195 -13.46 29.55 6.13
C ALA A 195 -13.17 30.52 7.29
N ALA A 196 -13.11 30.02 8.53
CA ALA A 196 -12.76 30.86 9.69
C ALA A 196 -11.31 31.29 9.63
N GLU A 197 -10.38 30.38 9.28
CA GLU A 197 -8.96 30.71 9.11
C GLU A 197 -8.73 31.73 8.00
N GLU A 198 -9.41 31.58 6.86
CA GLU A 198 -9.33 32.54 5.75
C GLU A 198 -9.86 33.92 6.17
N PHE A 199 -10.94 33.95 6.95
CA PHE A 199 -11.52 35.19 7.45
C PHE A 199 -10.59 35.88 8.46
N ASP A 200 -9.96 35.13 9.36
CA ASP A 200 -9.01 35.65 10.36
C ASP A 200 -7.77 36.21 9.68
N ASP A 201 -7.23 35.52 8.67
CA ASP A 201 -6.07 35.98 7.89
C ASP A 201 -6.40 37.30 7.16
N TRP A 202 -7.59 37.36 6.54
CA TRP A 202 -8.06 38.57 5.88
C TRP A 202 -8.22 39.74 6.87
N THR A 203 -8.76 39.50 8.06
CA THR A 203 -8.93 40.55 9.09
C THR A 203 -7.64 41.03 9.70
N GLN A 204 -6.61 40.18 9.81
CA GLN A 204 -5.26 40.57 10.26
C GLN A 204 -4.55 41.47 9.23
N GLY A 205 -4.85 41.30 7.94
CA GLY A 205 -4.32 42.15 6.86
C GLY A 205 -4.88 43.56 6.84
N LEU A 206 -6.01 43.79 7.52
CA LEU A 206 -6.65 45.12 7.58
C LEU A 206 -5.97 46.01 8.62
N GLN A 207 -5.16 46.96 8.16
CA GLN A 207 -4.61 48.01 9.02
C GLN A 207 -5.66 49.14 9.22
N ARG A 208 -5.89 49.45 10.49
CA ARG A 208 -6.66 50.65 10.85
C ARG A 208 -5.76 51.84 10.89
N ASP A 209 -6.10 52.93 10.23
CA ASP A 209 -5.43 54.20 10.38
C ASP A 209 -5.70 54.83 11.76
N ARG A 210 -5.01 55.95 12.06
CA ARG A 210 -5.19 56.70 13.31
C ARG A 210 -6.61 57.27 13.49
N SER A 211 -7.43 57.30 12.43
CA SER A 211 -8.83 57.75 12.42
C SER A 211 -9.81 56.62 12.67
N GLY A 212 -9.31 55.35 12.68
CA GLY A 212 -10.14 54.16 12.84
C GLY A 212 -10.74 53.66 11.54
N ALA A 213 -10.41 54.23 10.39
CA ALA A 213 -10.81 53.77 9.09
C ALA A 213 -9.98 52.55 8.65
N ILE A 214 -10.63 51.59 7.99
CA ILE A 214 -10.02 50.40 7.41
C ILE A 214 -9.49 50.78 6.02
N GLN A 215 -8.20 50.54 5.76
CA GLN A 215 -7.61 50.62 4.43
C GLN A 215 -7.57 49.24 3.77
#